data_ec106d316c482ff6b6a4e030f254701c
#
_entry.id   ec106d316c482ff6b6a4e030f254701c
#
_cell.length_a   1.000
_cell.length_b   1.000
_cell.length_c   1.000
_cell.angle_alpha   90.00
_cell.angle_beta   90.00
_cell.angle_gamma   90.00
#
_symmetry.space_group_name_H-M   'P 1'
#
loop_
_entity.id
_entity.type
_entity.pdbx_description
1 polymer ?
#
loop_
_entity_poly.entity_id
_entity_poly.type
_entity_poly.pdbx_seq_one_letter_code
_entity_poly.pdbx_strand_id
1 'polypeptide(L)'
;MQKNIENVLITGASSGIGEALALIYAQNGAKNLFLSGRNVERLEKIVAECQKSGAKTEGKVIDVTDKAAMEKWIEEFNQKASLNLVFANAGVSTGEETPKNIYNTFNTNVMGVLNTVTPAVELYKKRKNDSAKIIAITASIAGYHGLCAGPSYSASKACIKAYGEALRNSLRAENIAVNIICPGFVRSRITDKNTCPMPFFMEADKAAGIIYKGIQKNIGLIAFPWPMRFGVWLLSILPNCLSDFIYSRLPHKV
;
A
#
# COMPACT_ATOMS: atom_id res chain seq x y z
N MET A 1 23.18 0.86 7.18
CA MET A 1 23.38 -0.32 6.32
C MET A 1 22.18 -0.45 5.39
N GLN A 2 22.41 -0.58 4.08
CA GLN A 2 21.36 -0.85 3.12
C GLN A 2 20.85 -2.28 3.39
N LYS A 3 19.54 -2.43 3.65
CA LYS A 3 18.98 -3.76 3.92
C LYS A 3 18.91 -4.53 2.60
N ASN A 4 19.46 -5.74 2.58
CA ASN A 4 19.33 -6.63 1.43
C ASN A 4 17.89 -7.16 1.36
N ILE A 5 17.09 -6.69 0.39
CA ILE A 5 15.69 -7.04 0.21
C ILE A 5 15.60 -7.94 -1.02
N GLU A 6 15.70 -9.25 -0.82
CA GLU A 6 15.73 -10.24 -1.90
C GLU A 6 14.38 -10.90 -2.14
N ASN A 7 13.55 -11.02 -1.10
CA ASN A 7 12.29 -11.77 -1.13
C ASN A 7 11.12 -10.86 -0.78
N VAL A 8 10.29 -10.55 -1.77
CA VAL A 8 9.25 -9.52 -1.67
C VAL A 8 7.88 -10.10 -2.01
N LEU A 9 6.90 -9.81 -1.15
CA LEU A 9 5.50 -10.13 -1.38
C LEU A 9 4.71 -8.83 -1.58
N ILE A 10 3.91 -8.75 -2.66
CA ILE A 10 3.13 -7.55 -2.98
C ILE A 10 1.68 -7.92 -3.26
N THR A 11 0.74 -7.37 -2.48
CA THR A 11 -0.69 -7.46 -2.78
C THR A 11 -1.14 -6.33 -3.72
N GLY A 12 -2.10 -6.62 -4.60
CA GLY A 12 -2.57 -5.64 -5.58
C GLY A 12 -1.52 -5.29 -6.65
N ALA A 13 -0.70 -6.26 -7.04
CA ALA A 13 0.40 -6.08 -7.98
C ALA A 13 -0.04 -6.00 -9.46
N SER A 14 -1.31 -6.22 -9.77
CA SER A 14 -1.81 -6.27 -11.16
C SER A 14 -2.08 -4.89 -11.79
N SER A 15 -1.77 -3.78 -11.13
CA SER A 15 -1.91 -2.42 -11.67
C SER A 15 -1.31 -1.35 -10.76
N GLY A 16 -1.00 -0.18 -11.35
CA GLY A 16 -0.64 1.04 -10.64
C GLY A 16 0.60 0.91 -9.76
N ILE A 17 0.53 1.38 -8.53
CA ILE A 17 1.68 1.37 -7.60
C ILE A 17 2.21 -0.04 -7.37
N GLY A 18 1.34 -1.04 -7.20
CA GLY A 18 1.77 -2.42 -6.94
C GLY A 18 2.52 -3.04 -8.11
N GLU A 19 2.07 -2.80 -9.34
CA GLU A 19 2.74 -3.18 -10.58
C GLU A 19 4.13 -2.52 -10.68
N ALA A 20 4.18 -1.20 -10.52
CA ALA A 20 5.43 -0.45 -10.59
C ALA A 20 6.43 -0.85 -9.49
N LEU A 21 5.92 -1.20 -8.29
CA LEU A 21 6.76 -1.75 -7.21
C LEU A 21 7.32 -3.13 -7.57
N ALA A 22 6.54 -4.01 -8.17
CA ALA A 22 7.03 -5.32 -8.61
C ALA A 22 8.19 -5.16 -9.60
N LEU A 23 8.02 -4.30 -10.59
CA LEU A 23 9.04 -4.04 -11.62
C LEU A 23 10.31 -3.41 -11.02
N ILE A 24 10.19 -2.40 -10.16
CA ILE A 24 11.36 -1.74 -9.58
C ILE A 24 12.15 -2.69 -8.66
N TYR A 25 11.47 -3.58 -7.90
CA TYR A 25 12.17 -4.57 -7.09
C TYR A 25 12.83 -5.65 -7.94
N ALA A 26 12.20 -6.13 -9.02
CA ALA A 26 12.82 -7.04 -9.99
C ALA A 26 14.10 -6.46 -10.59
N GLN A 27 14.05 -5.21 -11.04
CA GLN A 27 15.17 -4.49 -11.63
C GLN A 27 16.31 -4.17 -10.65
N ASN A 28 16.02 -4.12 -9.36
CA ASN A 28 16.99 -3.79 -8.31
C ASN A 28 17.42 -5.01 -7.47
N GLY A 29 17.37 -6.20 -8.03
CA GLY A 29 18.03 -7.39 -7.49
C GLY A 29 17.20 -8.20 -6.50
N ALA A 30 15.87 -8.04 -6.48
CA ALA A 30 15.01 -8.98 -5.79
C ALA A 30 15.13 -10.36 -6.46
N LYS A 31 15.41 -11.39 -5.66
CA LYS A 31 15.56 -12.78 -6.15
C LYS A 31 14.21 -13.45 -6.35
N ASN A 32 13.30 -13.24 -5.40
CA ASN A 32 11.98 -13.85 -5.39
C ASN A 32 10.89 -12.81 -5.20
N LEU A 33 9.92 -12.79 -6.12
CA LEU A 33 8.75 -11.92 -6.06
C LEU A 33 7.47 -12.76 -6.00
N PHE A 34 6.60 -12.44 -5.05
CA PHE A 34 5.30 -13.06 -4.93
C PHE A 34 4.23 -11.98 -5.05
N LEU A 35 3.47 -12.09 -6.11
CA LEU A 35 2.54 -11.06 -6.55
C LEU A 35 1.12 -11.57 -6.44
N SER A 36 0.21 -10.78 -5.88
CA SER A 36 -1.21 -11.11 -5.94
C SER A 36 -2.05 -10.00 -6.55
N GLY A 37 -3.14 -10.42 -7.17
CA GLY A 37 -4.13 -9.55 -7.78
C GLY A 37 -5.37 -10.33 -8.17
N ARG A 38 -6.47 -9.65 -8.50
CA ARG A 38 -7.73 -10.29 -8.88
C ARG A 38 -7.89 -10.54 -10.39
N ASN A 39 -7.11 -9.84 -11.20
CA ASN A 39 -7.16 -10.00 -12.66
C ASN A 39 -6.01 -10.87 -13.14
N VAL A 40 -6.33 -12.02 -13.69
CA VAL A 40 -5.40 -13.06 -14.15
C VAL A 40 -4.44 -12.51 -15.20
N GLU A 41 -4.98 -12.02 -16.31
CA GLU A 41 -4.20 -11.57 -17.48
C GLU A 41 -3.16 -10.50 -17.13
N ARG A 42 -3.57 -9.48 -16.34
CA ARG A 42 -2.65 -8.42 -15.90
C ARG A 42 -1.60 -8.94 -14.94
N LEU A 43 -1.99 -9.85 -14.03
CA LEU A 43 -1.04 -10.44 -13.08
C LEU A 43 0.01 -11.27 -13.82
N GLU A 44 -0.40 -12.10 -14.76
CA GLU A 44 0.50 -12.91 -15.60
C GLU A 44 1.46 -12.04 -16.42
N LYS A 45 0.95 -10.94 -17.00
CA LYS A 45 1.79 -9.98 -17.72
C LYS A 45 2.90 -9.43 -16.83
N ILE A 46 2.58 -8.99 -15.61
CA ILE A 46 3.58 -8.42 -14.69
C ILE A 46 4.55 -9.49 -14.19
N VAL A 47 4.07 -10.71 -13.93
CA VAL A 47 4.94 -11.85 -13.61
C VAL A 47 5.98 -12.06 -14.73
N ALA A 48 5.54 -12.13 -15.98
CA ALA A 48 6.44 -12.31 -17.11
C ALA A 48 7.46 -11.15 -17.26
N GLU A 49 7.04 -9.91 -17.02
CA GLU A 49 7.94 -8.75 -17.09
C GLU A 49 8.98 -8.77 -15.96
N CYS A 50 8.59 -9.13 -14.74
CA CYS A 50 9.53 -9.30 -13.62
C CYS A 50 10.52 -10.44 -13.88
N GLN A 51 10.09 -11.56 -14.48
CA GLN A 51 10.95 -12.67 -14.84
C GLN A 51 12.00 -12.28 -15.89
N LYS A 52 11.66 -11.41 -16.85
CA LYS A 52 12.63 -10.87 -17.84
C LYS A 52 13.75 -10.08 -17.15
N SER A 53 13.51 -9.51 -15.98
CA SER A 53 14.52 -8.83 -15.16
C SER A 53 15.36 -9.78 -14.30
N GLY A 54 15.16 -11.09 -14.41
CA GLY A 54 15.93 -12.12 -13.69
C GLY A 54 15.37 -12.54 -12.33
N ALA A 55 14.26 -11.95 -11.87
CA ALA A 55 13.63 -12.33 -10.62
C ALA A 55 12.76 -13.59 -10.78
N LYS A 56 12.89 -14.56 -9.87
CA LYS A 56 11.92 -15.65 -9.76
C LYS A 56 10.59 -15.08 -9.28
N THR A 57 9.61 -15.03 -10.16
CA THR A 57 8.32 -14.37 -9.88
C THR A 57 7.17 -15.36 -10.00
N GLU A 58 6.33 -15.42 -8.97
CA GLU A 58 5.09 -16.20 -8.96
C GLU A 58 3.90 -15.25 -8.75
N GLY A 59 2.84 -15.43 -9.53
CA GLY A 59 1.56 -14.75 -9.38
C GLY A 59 0.51 -15.66 -8.78
N LYS A 60 -0.32 -15.16 -7.86
CA LYS A 60 -1.47 -15.90 -7.32
C LYS A 60 -2.72 -15.02 -7.32
N VAL A 61 -3.77 -15.52 -7.94
CA VAL A 61 -5.06 -14.83 -7.92
C VAL A 61 -5.70 -15.04 -6.55
N ILE A 62 -5.72 -13.97 -5.75
CA ILE A 62 -6.28 -13.98 -4.38
C ILE A 62 -7.04 -12.68 -4.15
N ASP A 63 -8.22 -12.78 -3.51
CA ASP A 63 -8.85 -11.63 -2.89
C ASP A 63 -8.28 -11.45 -1.47
N VAL A 64 -7.74 -10.28 -1.17
CA VAL A 64 -7.17 -9.97 0.15
C VAL A 64 -8.19 -10.02 1.29
N THR A 65 -9.48 -10.03 0.98
CA THR A 65 -10.56 -10.18 1.96
C THR A 65 -10.72 -11.61 2.45
N ASP A 66 -10.20 -12.60 1.71
CA ASP A 66 -10.14 -13.99 2.13
C ASP A 66 -8.95 -14.21 3.08
N LYS A 67 -9.25 -14.16 4.38
CA LYS A 67 -8.24 -14.31 5.43
C LYS A 67 -7.50 -15.63 5.33
N ALA A 68 -8.20 -16.75 5.17
CA ALA A 68 -7.59 -18.07 5.15
C ALA A 68 -6.67 -18.27 3.94
N ALA A 69 -7.09 -17.79 2.76
CA ALA A 69 -6.27 -17.82 1.56
C ALA A 69 -5.01 -16.95 1.71
N MET A 70 -5.12 -15.78 2.35
CA MET A 70 -3.99 -14.90 2.60
C MET A 70 -2.97 -15.49 3.59
N GLU A 71 -3.43 -16.04 4.70
CA GLU A 71 -2.57 -16.71 5.69
C GLU A 71 -1.79 -17.87 5.04
N LYS A 72 -2.50 -18.75 4.34
CA LYS A 72 -1.90 -19.90 3.63
C LYS A 72 -0.88 -19.43 2.59
N TRP A 73 -1.20 -18.42 1.79
CA TRP A 73 -0.30 -17.92 0.75
C TRP A 73 0.99 -17.31 1.31
N ILE A 74 0.88 -16.51 2.37
CA ILE A 74 2.05 -15.89 3.02
C ILE A 74 2.94 -16.96 3.66
N GLU A 75 2.36 -18.00 4.26
CA GLU A 75 3.09 -19.09 4.83
C GLU A 75 3.79 -19.95 3.76
N GLU A 76 3.09 -20.36 2.71
CA GLU A 76 3.65 -21.08 1.55
C GLU A 76 4.86 -20.35 0.97
N PHE A 77 4.74 -19.03 0.83
CA PHE A 77 5.85 -18.25 0.33
C PHE A 77 7.04 -18.22 1.30
N ASN A 78 6.79 -17.96 2.56
CA ASN A 78 7.86 -17.92 3.56
C ASN A 78 8.61 -19.25 3.70
N GLN A 79 7.96 -20.38 3.38
CA GLN A 79 8.60 -21.70 3.31
C GLN A 79 9.54 -21.82 2.10
N LYS A 80 9.18 -21.23 0.95
CA LYS A 80 10.01 -21.24 -0.26
C LYS A 80 11.21 -20.30 -0.15
N ALA A 81 11.00 -19.12 0.42
CA ALA A 81 12.01 -18.09 0.57
C ALA A 81 11.68 -17.18 1.76
N SER A 82 12.57 -17.07 2.72
CA SER A 82 12.37 -16.20 3.89
C SER A 82 12.01 -14.77 3.47
N LEU A 83 10.77 -14.34 3.73
CA LEU A 83 10.27 -13.01 3.39
C LEU A 83 11.13 -11.90 3.99
N ASN A 84 11.55 -10.93 3.18
CA ASN A 84 12.21 -9.72 3.67
C ASN A 84 11.24 -8.53 3.74
N LEU A 85 10.31 -8.45 2.79
CA LEU A 85 9.40 -7.34 2.65
C LEU A 85 8.01 -7.81 2.24
N VAL A 86 7.00 -7.34 2.96
CA VAL A 86 5.59 -7.56 2.65
C VAL A 86 4.92 -6.22 2.39
N PHE A 87 4.39 -6.03 1.18
CA PHE A 87 3.57 -4.88 0.81
C PHE A 87 2.08 -5.20 0.93
N ALA A 88 1.42 -4.64 1.91
CA ALA A 88 -0.03 -4.54 1.98
C ALA A 88 -0.47 -3.32 1.12
N ASN A 89 -0.58 -3.53 -0.20
CA ASN A 89 -0.83 -2.47 -1.17
C ASN A 89 -2.22 -2.56 -1.80
N ALA A 90 -2.87 -3.72 -1.82
CA ALA A 90 -4.21 -3.86 -2.38
C ALA A 90 -5.20 -2.87 -1.76
N GLY A 91 -5.98 -2.20 -2.61
CA GLY A 91 -6.99 -1.25 -2.18
C GLY A 91 -7.94 -0.87 -3.29
N VAL A 92 -9.07 -0.33 -2.91
CA VAL A 92 -10.13 0.14 -3.82
C VAL A 92 -10.61 1.53 -3.41
N SER A 93 -11.15 2.25 -4.40
CA SER A 93 -12.03 3.40 -4.21
C SER A 93 -13.24 3.16 -5.11
N THR A 94 -14.40 3.07 -4.53
CA THR A 94 -15.62 2.67 -5.25
C THR A 94 -16.38 3.84 -5.86
N GLY A 95 -16.00 5.06 -5.50
CA GLY A 95 -16.60 6.31 -6.01
C GLY A 95 -17.89 6.66 -5.30
N GLU A 96 -18.98 5.96 -5.58
CA GLU A 96 -20.29 6.19 -4.98
C GLU A 96 -20.39 5.56 -3.58
N GLU A 97 -20.94 6.29 -2.61
CA GLU A 97 -21.09 5.87 -1.20
C GLU A 97 -22.38 5.06 -0.97
N THR A 98 -22.63 4.03 -1.79
CA THR A 98 -23.70 3.06 -1.48
C THR A 98 -23.30 2.15 -0.33
N PRO A 99 -24.26 1.57 0.45
CA PRO A 99 -23.91 0.64 1.54
C PRO A 99 -22.98 -0.49 1.08
N LYS A 100 -23.24 -1.08 -0.07
CA LYS A 100 -22.38 -2.12 -0.66
C LYS A 100 -20.95 -1.63 -0.90
N ASN A 101 -20.80 -0.43 -1.43
CA ASN A 101 -19.51 0.15 -1.74
C ASN A 101 -18.73 0.55 -0.49
N ILE A 102 -19.41 1.06 0.53
CA ILE A 102 -18.81 1.37 1.84
C ILE A 102 -18.22 0.10 2.45
N TYR A 103 -19.03 -0.97 2.58
CA TYR A 103 -18.54 -2.25 3.13
C TYR A 103 -17.40 -2.84 2.30
N ASN A 104 -17.48 -2.81 0.96
CA ASN A 104 -16.42 -3.29 0.09
C ASN A 104 -15.12 -2.49 0.28
N THR A 105 -15.22 -1.17 0.47
CA THR A 105 -14.07 -0.30 0.72
C THR A 105 -13.38 -0.67 2.06
N PHE A 106 -14.13 -0.81 3.15
CA PHE A 106 -13.57 -1.21 4.44
C PHE A 106 -13.00 -2.63 4.40
N ASN A 107 -13.73 -3.59 3.83
CA ASN A 107 -13.27 -4.96 3.72
C ASN A 107 -11.95 -5.06 2.94
N THR A 108 -11.83 -4.36 1.80
CA THR A 108 -10.60 -4.42 1.01
C THR A 108 -9.48 -3.60 1.65
N ASN A 109 -9.75 -2.34 2.02
CA ASN A 109 -8.71 -1.40 2.44
C ASN A 109 -8.26 -1.60 3.89
N VAL A 110 -9.11 -2.14 4.76
CA VAL A 110 -8.80 -2.37 6.18
C VAL A 110 -8.59 -3.85 6.43
N MET A 111 -9.63 -4.68 6.24
CA MET A 111 -9.50 -6.12 6.52
C MET A 111 -8.46 -6.78 5.62
N GLY A 112 -8.39 -6.42 4.32
CA GLY A 112 -7.36 -6.93 3.41
C GLY A 112 -5.94 -6.56 3.83
N VAL A 113 -5.73 -5.37 4.40
CA VAL A 113 -4.44 -4.99 5.00
C VAL A 113 -4.14 -5.82 6.24
N LEU A 114 -5.10 -5.99 7.15
CA LEU A 114 -4.94 -6.83 8.35
C LEU A 114 -4.64 -8.29 7.98
N ASN A 115 -5.37 -8.86 7.02
CA ASN A 115 -5.15 -10.22 6.52
C ASN A 115 -3.75 -10.41 5.88
N THR A 116 -3.13 -9.33 5.41
CA THR A 116 -1.76 -9.34 4.86
C THR A 116 -0.72 -9.14 5.96
N VAL A 117 -0.93 -8.17 6.83
CA VAL A 117 0.07 -7.72 7.81
C VAL A 117 0.18 -8.66 9.01
N THR A 118 -0.97 -9.12 9.55
CA THR A 118 -0.98 -9.95 10.77
C THR A 118 -0.17 -11.25 10.61
N PRO A 119 -0.40 -12.08 9.58
CA PRO A 119 0.40 -13.29 9.40
C PRO A 119 1.88 -13.00 9.14
N ALA A 120 2.19 -11.91 8.42
CA ALA A 120 3.58 -11.50 8.20
C ALA A 120 4.28 -11.10 9.51
N VAL A 121 3.61 -10.38 10.41
CA VAL A 121 4.13 -10.04 11.74
C VAL A 121 4.42 -11.30 12.54
N GLU A 122 3.49 -12.25 12.59
CA GLU A 122 3.67 -13.52 13.33
C GLU A 122 4.86 -14.33 12.78
N LEU A 123 5.03 -14.40 11.46
CA LEU A 123 6.19 -15.04 10.84
C LEU A 123 7.50 -14.33 11.22
N TYR A 124 7.51 -13.00 11.19
CA TYR A 124 8.69 -12.21 11.53
C TYR A 124 9.08 -12.33 13.01
N LYS A 125 8.11 -12.42 13.92
CA LYS A 125 8.35 -12.65 15.35
C LYS A 125 8.99 -14.01 15.62
N LYS A 126 8.53 -15.05 14.94
CA LYS A 126 9.08 -16.41 15.07
C LYS A 126 10.51 -16.54 14.50
N ARG A 127 10.89 -15.65 13.59
CA ARG A 127 12.17 -15.74 12.89
C ARG A 127 13.32 -15.14 13.69
N LYS A 128 14.34 -15.97 13.99
CA LYS A 128 15.50 -15.62 14.85
C LYS A 128 16.70 -15.04 14.08
N ASN A 129 16.71 -15.12 12.72
CA ASN A 129 17.84 -14.64 11.94
C ASN A 129 17.80 -13.11 11.74
N ASP A 130 18.95 -12.52 11.37
CA ASP A 130 19.13 -11.07 11.17
C ASP A 130 18.69 -10.56 9.80
N SER A 131 18.02 -11.39 8.98
CA SER A 131 17.53 -10.95 7.67
C SER A 131 16.48 -9.83 7.83
N ALA A 132 16.38 -8.97 6.83
CA ALA A 132 15.43 -7.86 6.87
C ALA A 132 13.99 -8.34 7.13
N LYS A 133 13.29 -7.64 8.02
CA LYS A 133 11.89 -7.84 8.40
C LYS A 133 11.17 -6.52 8.19
N ILE A 134 10.49 -6.36 7.06
CA ILE A 134 9.90 -5.08 6.65
C ILE A 134 8.44 -5.28 6.26
N ILE A 135 7.57 -4.46 6.80
CA ILE A 135 6.16 -4.35 6.43
C ILE A 135 5.95 -2.97 5.83
N ALA A 136 5.35 -2.90 4.66
CA ALA A 136 4.97 -1.67 4.00
C ALA A 136 3.45 -1.62 3.81
N ILE A 137 2.80 -0.56 4.26
CA ILE A 137 1.34 -0.40 4.24
C ILE A 137 0.99 0.80 3.36
N THR A 138 0.22 0.57 2.30
CA THR A 138 -0.22 1.63 1.39
C THR A 138 -1.51 2.28 1.90
N ALA A 139 -1.35 3.39 2.62
CA ALA A 139 -2.43 4.30 3.01
C ALA A 139 -2.73 5.31 1.88
N SER A 140 -2.90 6.58 2.20
CA SER A 140 -3.08 7.70 1.26
C SER A 140 -2.94 9.02 2.03
N ILE A 141 -2.65 10.12 1.32
CA ILE A 141 -2.82 11.46 1.89
C ILE A 141 -4.29 11.76 2.23
N ALA A 142 -5.24 11.07 1.59
CA ALA A 142 -6.67 11.12 1.94
C ALA A 142 -6.97 10.61 3.35
N GLY A 143 -6.02 9.92 4.01
CA GLY A 143 -6.13 9.50 5.40
C GLY A 143 -5.68 10.53 6.44
N TYR A 144 -5.31 11.75 6.03
CA TYR A 144 -4.96 12.83 6.97
C TYR A 144 -6.18 13.62 7.43
N HIS A 145 -7.16 13.77 6.55
CA HIS A 145 -8.40 14.48 6.82
C HIS A 145 -9.54 13.88 6.01
N GLY A 146 -10.77 13.91 6.52
CA GLY A 146 -11.95 13.39 5.81
C GLY A 146 -12.22 14.16 4.53
N LEU A 147 -12.30 13.49 3.40
CA LEU A 147 -12.62 14.10 2.10
C LEU A 147 -14.06 13.81 1.75
N CYS A 148 -14.83 14.87 1.45
CA CYS A 148 -16.25 14.76 1.06
C CYS A 148 -16.45 13.91 -0.21
N ALA A 149 -15.48 13.88 -1.10
CA ALA A 149 -15.54 13.11 -2.35
C ALA A 149 -15.38 11.57 -2.16
N GLY A 150 -15.14 11.08 -0.95
CA GLY A 150 -14.98 9.65 -0.65
C GLY A 150 -14.82 9.41 0.85
N PRO A 151 -15.90 9.57 1.64
CA PRO A 151 -15.86 9.41 3.09
C PRO A 151 -15.35 8.04 3.53
N SER A 152 -15.88 6.94 2.95
CA SER A 152 -15.45 5.58 3.27
C SER A 152 -13.98 5.34 2.90
N TYR A 153 -13.54 5.86 1.76
CA TYR A 153 -12.14 5.76 1.35
C TYR A 153 -11.21 6.49 2.32
N SER A 154 -11.51 7.76 2.64
CA SER A 154 -10.74 8.55 3.60
C SER A 154 -10.67 7.88 4.96
N ALA A 155 -11.82 7.45 5.50
CA ALA A 155 -11.90 6.75 6.77
C ALA A 155 -11.07 5.46 6.78
N SER A 156 -11.17 4.63 5.72
CA SER A 156 -10.37 3.41 5.59
C SER A 156 -8.87 3.69 5.56
N LYS A 157 -8.44 4.75 4.86
CA LYS A 157 -7.02 5.14 4.76
C LYS A 157 -6.50 5.80 6.04
N ALA A 158 -7.33 6.53 6.78
CA ALA A 158 -7.00 7.04 8.11
C ALA A 158 -6.80 5.90 9.11
N CYS A 159 -7.68 4.90 9.09
CA CYS A 159 -7.60 3.71 9.95
C CYS A 159 -6.25 2.99 9.76
N ILE A 160 -5.89 2.61 8.54
CA ILE A 160 -4.65 1.86 8.30
C ILE A 160 -3.38 2.72 8.45
N LYS A 161 -3.47 4.04 8.25
CA LYS A 161 -2.37 4.96 8.57
C LYS A 161 -2.08 4.94 10.07
N ALA A 162 -3.10 5.16 10.91
CA ALA A 162 -2.97 5.15 12.37
C ALA A 162 -2.51 3.77 12.88
N TYR A 163 -3.07 2.67 12.34
CA TYR A 163 -2.65 1.31 12.64
C TYR A 163 -1.16 1.09 12.33
N GLY A 164 -0.71 1.49 11.15
CA GLY A 164 0.68 1.34 10.73
C GLY A 164 1.65 2.15 11.59
N GLU A 165 1.30 3.38 11.97
CA GLU A 165 2.09 4.24 12.85
C GLU A 165 2.24 3.62 14.25
N ALA A 166 1.15 3.11 14.83
CA ALA A 166 1.18 2.41 16.11
C ALA A 166 1.98 1.10 16.01
N LEU A 167 1.77 0.32 14.96
CA LEU A 167 2.46 -0.94 14.72
C LEU A 167 3.98 -0.75 14.59
N ARG A 168 4.42 0.33 13.93
CA ARG A 168 5.84 0.67 13.81
C ARG A 168 6.53 0.82 15.16
N ASN A 169 5.86 1.47 16.10
CA ASN A 169 6.40 1.69 17.43
C ASN A 169 6.37 0.39 18.26
N SER A 170 5.28 -0.37 18.20
CA SER A 170 5.13 -1.60 18.97
C SER A 170 6.11 -2.72 18.55
N LEU A 171 6.47 -2.78 17.26
CA LEU A 171 7.36 -3.81 16.71
C LEU A 171 8.84 -3.42 16.69
N ARG A 172 9.19 -2.24 17.19
CA ARG A 172 10.56 -1.72 17.16
C ARG A 172 11.54 -2.62 17.93
N ALA A 173 11.13 -3.10 19.09
CA ALA A 173 11.96 -3.98 19.94
C ALA A 173 12.27 -5.34 19.27
N GLU A 174 11.42 -5.76 18.34
CA GLU A 174 11.56 -7.02 17.58
C GLU A 174 12.32 -6.86 16.25
N ASN A 175 12.91 -5.67 16.03
CA ASN A 175 13.62 -5.32 14.79
C ASN A 175 12.75 -5.47 13.51
N ILE A 176 11.44 -5.34 13.63
CA ILE A 176 10.51 -5.33 12.50
C ILE A 176 10.26 -3.88 12.08
N ALA A 177 10.68 -3.53 10.87
CA ALA A 177 10.43 -2.21 10.32
C ALA A 177 9.03 -2.12 9.73
N VAL A 178 8.30 -1.05 10.03
CA VAL A 178 7.01 -0.77 9.40
C VAL A 178 7.09 0.58 8.69
N ASN A 179 6.74 0.63 7.40
CA ASN A 179 6.75 1.84 6.58
C ASN A 179 5.33 2.13 6.11
N ILE A 180 4.82 3.31 6.41
CA ILE A 180 3.51 3.76 5.99
C ILE A 180 3.69 4.63 4.74
N ILE A 181 2.97 4.30 3.67
CA ILE A 181 3.04 4.98 2.38
C ILE A 181 1.75 5.76 2.20
N CYS A 182 1.87 7.07 2.02
CA CYS A 182 0.74 7.98 1.83
C CYS A 182 0.90 8.73 0.49
N PRO A 183 0.54 8.08 -0.64
CA PRO A 183 0.57 8.73 -1.94
C PRO A 183 -0.56 9.75 -2.08
N GLY A 184 -0.32 10.77 -2.93
CA GLY A 184 -1.37 11.58 -3.51
C GLY A 184 -1.99 10.91 -4.73
N PHE A 185 -2.30 11.70 -5.77
CA PHE A 185 -2.82 11.18 -7.02
C PHE A 185 -1.71 10.52 -7.84
N VAL A 186 -1.78 9.20 -7.93
CA VAL A 186 -0.85 8.36 -8.71
C VAL A 186 -1.64 7.61 -9.76
N ARG A 187 -1.11 7.54 -11.00
CA ARG A 187 -1.73 6.78 -12.09
C ARG A 187 -2.07 5.36 -11.66
N SER A 188 -3.34 5.02 -11.72
CA SER A 188 -3.88 3.73 -11.34
C SER A 188 -5.33 3.61 -11.79
N ARG A 189 -5.89 2.43 -11.77
CA ARG A 189 -7.32 2.21 -12.04
C ARG A 189 -8.27 2.96 -11.09
N ILE A 190 -7.78 3.36 -9.93
CA ILE A 190 -8.54 4.21 -9.00
C ILE A 190 -8.63 5.63 -9.57
N THR A 191 -7.50 6.17 -10.02
CA THR A 191 -7.44 7.52 -10.58
C THR A 191 -8.01 7.63 -11.99
N ASP A 192 -7.98 6.56 -12.79
CA ASP A 192 -8.57 6.53 -14.14
C ASP A 192 -10.10 6.72 -14.11
N LYS A 193 -10.74 6.39 -13.00
CA LYS A 193 -12.18 6.60 -12.77
C LYS A 193 -12.53 7.93 -12.14
N ASN A 194 -11.52 8.73 -11.82
CA ASN A 194 -11.73 9.97 -11.10
C ASN A 194 -12.02 11.12 -12.08
N THR A 195 -13.13 11.80 -11.87
CA THR A 195 -13.56 12.95 -12.69
C THR A 195 -13.18 14.31 -12.09
N CYS A 196 -12.66 14.31 -10.85
CA CYS A 196 -12.25 15.54 -10.18
C CYS A 196 -10.81 15.94 -10.57
N PRO A 197 -10.45 17.25 -10.45
CA PRO A 197 -9.09 17.70 -10.62
C PRO A 197 -8.11 16.92 -9.73
N MET A 198 -7.00 16.49 -10.30
CA MET A 198 -5.96 15.72 -9.62
C MET A 198 -4.64 16.53 -9.60
N PRO A 199 -4.51 17.53 -8.71
CA PRO A 199 -3.29 18.31 -8.65
C PRO A 199 -2.08 17.45 -8.32
N PHE A 200 -0.94 17.78 -8.90
CA PHE A 200 0.32 17.06 -8.71
C PHE A 200 0.23 15.56 -9.08
N PHE A 201 -0.57 15.24 -10.10
CA PHE A 201 -0.67 13.88 -10.62
C PHE A 201 0.70 13.30 -10.95
N MET A 202 0.93 12.04 -10.59
CA MET A 202 2.23 11.38 -10.71
C MET A 202 2.09 10.03 -11.40
N GLU A 203 3.06 9.67 -12.25
CA GLU A 203 3.13 8.34 -12.84
C GLU A 203 3.51 7.28 -11.79
N ALA A 204 3.08 6.04 -12.00
CA ALA A 204 3.24 4.97 -11.03
C ALA A 204 4.71 4.57 -10.81
N ASP A 205 5.54 4.62 -11.85
CA ASP A 205 6.98 4.35 -11.79
C ASP A 205 7.73 5.37 -10.92
N LYS A 206 7.41 6.67 -11.08
CA LYS A 206 7.95 7.73 -10.24
C LYS A 206 7.55 7.55 -8.78
N ALA A 207 6.29 7.21 -8.52
CA ALA A 207 5.80 6.91 -7.18
C ALA A 207 6.53 5.69 -6.57
N ALA A 208 6.68 4.61 -7.34
CA ALA A 208 7.42 3.42 -6.92
C ALA A 208 8.89 3.74 -6.59
N GLY A 209 9.53 4.61 -7.35
CA GLY A 209 10.90 5.08 -7.08
C GLY A 209 11.02 5.82 -5.74
N ILE A 210 10.05 6.66 -5.40
CA ILE A 210 10.01 7.36 -4.10
C ILE A 210 9.80 6.35 -2.97
N ILE A 211 8.88 5.41 -3.13
CA ILE A 211 8.56 4.37 -2.14
C ILE A 211 9.79 3.48 -1.92
N TYR A 212 10.40 2.97 -2.99
CA TYR A 212 11.59 2.15 -2.94
C TYR A 212 12.71 2.81 -2.13
N LYS A 213 13.07 4.05 -2.48
CA LYS A 213 14.09 4.83 -1.76
C LYS A 213 13.72 5.06 -0.28
N GLY A 214 12.45 5.31 0.01
CA GLY A 214 11.94 5.50 1.36
C GLY A 214 12.07 4.25 2.21
N ILE A 215 11.74 3.08 1.67
CA ILE A 215 11.87 1.78 2.34
C ILE A 215 13.34 1.42 2.60
N GLN A 216 14.21 1.62 1.61
CA GLN A 216 15.66 1.40 1.80
C GLN A 216 16.24 2.23 2.95
N LYS A 217 15.71 3.43 3.16
CA LYS A 217 16.09 4.33 4.27
C LYS A 217 15.29 4.10 5.55
N ASN A 218 14.38 3.14 5.57
CA ASN A 218 13.45 2.88 6.68
C ASN A 218 12.67 4.13 7.13
N ILE A 219 12.22 4.97 6.17
CA ILE A 219 11.40 6.15 6.47
C ILE A 219 10.03 5.69 6.96
N GLY A 220 9.66 6.04 8.20
CA GLY A 220 8.42 5.60 8.83
C GLY A 220 7.16 6.01 8.06
N LEU A 221 7.13 7.26 7.60
CA LEU A 221 5.99 7.82 6.86
C LEU A 221 6.46 8.41 5.53
N ILE A 222 6.20 7.70 4.44
CA ILE A 222 6.57 8.05 3.07
C ILE A 222 5.36 8.72 2.41
N ALA A 223 5.22 10.04 2.60
CA ALA A 223 4.09 10.81 2.06
C ALA A 223 4.55 11.77 0.96
N PHE A 224 3.87 11.72 -0.17
CA PHE A 224 4.20 12.50 -1.37
C PHE A 224 2.96 12.76 -2.25
N PRO A 225 2.97 13.83 -3.08
CA PRO A 225 3.98 14.88 -3.18
C PRO A 225 3.94 15.83 -1.97
N TRP A 226 5.06 16.47 -1.66
CA TRP A 226 5.18 17.29 -0.45
C TRP A 226 4.18 18.46 -0.36
N PRO A 227 3.80 19.15 -1.46
CA PRO A 227 2.83 20.26 -1.35
C PRO A 227 1.45 19.75 -0.90
N MET A 228 0.98 18.62 -1.45
CA MET A 228 -0.28 18.02 -1.02
C MET A 228 -0.22 17.52 0.42
N ARG A 229 0.89 16.87 0.81
CA ARG A 229 1.12 16.44 2.19
C ARG A 229 1.01 17.62 3.16
N PHE A 230 1.67 18.74 2.83
CA PHE A 230 1.62 19.94 3.66
C PHE A 230 0.20 20.51 3.74
N GLY A 231 -0.51 20.62 2.62
CA GLY A 231 -1.88 21.12 2.57
C GLY A 231 -2.85 20.28 3.42
N VAL A 232 -2.86 18.96 3.27
CA VAL A 232 -3.76 18.08 4.06
C VAL A 232 -3.35 18.02 5.55
N TRP A 233 -2.05 18.11 5.85
CA TRP A 233 -1.58 18.24 7.22
C TRP A 233 -2.07 19.55 7.86
N LEU A 234 -1.96 20.67 7.16
CA LEU A 234 -2.46 21.95 7.64
C LEU A 234 -3.97 21.87 7.92
N LEU A 235 -4.75 21.29 6.99
CA LEU A 235 -6.19 21.09 7.18
C LEU A 235 -6.50 20.22 8.42
N SER A 236 -5.66 19.23 8.75
CA SER A 236 -5.90 18.34 9.89
C SER A 236 -5.65 19.00 11.26
N ILE A 237 -4.95 20.12 11.31
CA ILE A 237 -4.69 20.85 12.56
C ILE A 237 -5.52 22.13 12.70
N LEU A 238 -6.27 22.54 11.66
CA LEU A 238 -7.17 23.68 11.73
C LEU A 238 -8.41 23.36 12.57
N PRO A 239 -8.97 24.34 13.29
CA PRO A 239 -10.30 24.22 13.88
C PRO A 239 -11.34 23.85 12.81
N ASN A 240 -12.32 23.00 13.19
CA ASN A 240 -13.31 22.48 12.23
C ASN A 240 -14.06 23.59 11.47
N CYS A 241 -14.37 24.72 12.12
CA CYS A 241 -15.04 25.84 11.45
C CYS A 241 -14.22 26.41 10.25
N LEU A 242 -12.90 26.40 10.34
CA LEU A 242 -12.02 26.86 9.26
C LEU A 242 -11.86 25.79 8.17
N SER A 243 -11.70 24.54 8.55
CA SER A 243 -11.62 23.46 7.57
C SER A 243 -12.92 23.30 6.80
N ASP A 244 -14.09 23.38 7.45
CA ASP A 244 -15.42 23.33 6.81
C ASP A 244 -15.61 24.49 5.83
N PHE A 245 -15.17 25.70 6.20
CA PHE A 245 -15.21 26.86 5.31
C PHE A 245 -14.34 26.66 4.06
N ILE A 246 -13.15 26.06 4.19
CA ILE A 246 -12.29 25.75 3.05
C ILE A 246 -12.96 24.66 2.19
N TYR A 247 -13.45 23.58 2.80
CA TYR A 247 -14.09 22.48 2.07
C TYR A 247 -15.35 22.89 1.33
N SER A 248 -16.16 23.81 1.87
CA SER A 248 -17.36 24.32 1.19
C SER A 248 -17.07 25.04 -0.13
N ARG A 249 -15.81 25.45 -0.35
CA ARG A 249 -15.35 26.13 -1.58
C ARG A 249 -14.58 25.24 -2.53
N LEU A 250 -14.24 24.01 -2.12
CA LEU A 250 -13.61 23.05 -3.03
C LEU A 250 -14.65 22.44 -3.97
N PRO A 251 -14.28 22.13 -5.22
CA PRO A 251 -15.21 21.51 -6.15
C PRO A 251 -15.69 20.16 -5.60
N HIS A 252 -16.99 20.04 -5.43
CA HIS A 252 -17.61 18.78 -5.03
C HIS A 252 -17.67 17.82 -6.23
N LYS A 253 -17.54 16.52 -5.94
CA LYS A 253 -17.80 15.48 -6.91
C LYS A 253 -19.31 15.49 -7.19
N VAL A 254 -19.71 15.82 -8.40
CA VAL A 254 -21.10 15.67 -8.89
C VAL A 254 -21.27 14.22 -9.30
#